data_aeeb03a60f93cedd9255a2f3e8d19468
#
_entry.id   aeeb03a60f93cedd9255a2f3e8d19468
#
_cell.length_a   1.000
_cell.length_b   1.000
_cell.length_c   1.000
_cell.angle_alpha   90.00
_cell.angle_beta   90.00
_cell.angle_gamma   90.00
#
_symmetry.space_group_name_H-M   'P 1'
#
loop_
_entity.id
_entity.type
_entity.pdbx_description
1 polymer ?
#
loop_
_entity_poly.entity_id
_entity_poly.type
_entity_poly.pdbx_seq_one_letter_code
_entity_poly.pdbx_strand_id
1 'polypeptide(L)'
;MTPTDTQAWARSVRADLTDNVLPWWQREMFDAQGRLLGGRELDGRLLDAPRTAVLGTRVLWSLSNAARQLGQPRGQRVQQALRWVLQSLTDAEHGGLFWSVDAQGRPIADHKQTYAQAFGIYALASCPETEAQAAAWRLFELIDTRARDPELGGYYEGCTRDWQVLPGAKLSDAEPPAPKTTNTLLHVMEAFTELYRTRPEHRVRERLAELIDLFLDRLWRPQDRCFGQFFSRDWQNMTPLLSWGHDIESGWLLVRAAEVLGDAARLTRARSLAVTIADAVLATGMAPDGSMLGAGEFGGQPTDTRRHGGVQAEAKVGYRDAFERSGE
;
A
#
# COMPACT_ATOMS: atom_id res chain seq x y z
N MET A 1 17.73 -6.89 -22.71
CA MET A 1 16.44 -7.25 -23.38
C MET A 1 16.30 -6.40 -24.64
N THR A 2 15.99 -6.98 -25.79
CA THR A 2 15.74 -6.20 -27.01
C THR A 2 14.37 -5.52 -26.94
N PRO A 3 14.10 -4.45 -27.74
CA PRO A 3 12.76 -3.85 -27.82
C PRO A 3 11.67 -4.87 -28.18
N THR A 4 12.00 -5.84 -29.02
CA THR A 4 11.09 -6.95 -29.40
C THR A 4 10.75 -7.84 -28.21
N ASP A 5 11.72 -8.16 -27.36
CA ASP A 5 11.52 -8.96 -26.14
C ASP A 5 10.62 -8.23 -25.14
N THR A 6 10.84 -6.92 -24.97
CA THR A 6 10.01 -6.08 -24.08
C THR A 6 8.55 -6.03 -24.53
N GLN A 7 8.30 -5.89 -25.83
CA GLN A 7 6.94 -5.91 -26.37
C GLN A 7 6.26 -7.29 -26.25
N ALA A 8 7.00 -8.38 -26.47
CA ALA A 8 6.47 -9.72 -26.28
C ALA A 8 6.10 -9.99 -24.82
N TRP A 9 6.97 -9.57 -23.90
CA TRP A 9 6.72 -9.67 -22.46
C TRP A 9 5.50 -8.85 -22.04
N ALA A 10 5.39 -7.58 -22.49
CA ALA A 10 4.25 -6.72 -22.20
C ALA A 10 2.91 -7.32 -22.70
N ARG A 11 2.91 -7.95 -23.89
CA ARG A 11 1.73 -8.66 -24.41
C ARG A 11 1.36 -9.86 -23.53
N SER A 12 2.35 -10.64 -23.10
CA SER A 12 2.12 -11.81 -22.24
C SER A 12 1.53 -11.40 -20.87
N VAL A 13 2.10 -10.37 -20.23
CA VAL A 13 1.58 -9.84 -18.97
C VAL A 13 0.15 -9.30 -19.13
N ARG A 14 -0.11 -8.59 -20.23
CA ARG A 14 -1.45 -8.09 -20.53
C ARG A 14 -2.44 -9.23 -20.73
N ALA A 15 -2.08 -10.27 -21.49
CA ALA A 15 -2.92 -11.43 -21.70
C ALA A 15 -3.21 -12.16 -20.39
N ASP A 16 -2.21 -12.38 -19.55
CA ASP A 16 -2.42 -13.00 -18.23
C ASP A 16 -3.39 -12.19 -17.36
N LEU A 17 -3.22 -10.86 -17.31
CA LEU A 17 -4.13 -9.98 -16.61
C LEU A 17 -5.57 -10.09 -17.13
N THR A 18 -5.78 -10.06 -18.46
CA THR A 18 -7.11 -10.02 -19.06
C THR A 18 -7.82 -11.38 -19.12
N ASP A 19 -7.06 -12.47 -19.29
CA ASP A 19 -7.62 -13.79 -19.57
C ASP A 19 -7.66 -14.68 -18.31
N ASN A 20 -6.81 -14.42 -17.33
CA ASN A 20 -6.69 -15.20 -16.09
C ASN A 20 -7.03 -14.39 -14.83
N VAL A 21 -6.22 -13.37 -14.52
CA VAL A 21 -6.30 -12.68 -13.20
C VAL A 21 -7.63 -11.98 -13.00
N LEU A 22 -8.01 -11.06 -13.89
CA LEU A 22 -9.25 -10.30 -13.75
C LEU A 22 -10.50 -11.18 -13.79
N PRO A 23 -10.65 -12.12 -14.76
CA PRO A 23 -11.80 -13.03 -14.78
C PRO A 23 -11.92 -13.88 -13.51
N TRP A 24 -10.80 -14.37 -12.98
CA TRP A 24 -10.81 -15.13 -11.73
C TRP A 24 -11.34 -14.30 -10.56
N TRP A 25 -10.79 -13.08 -10.33
CA TRP A 25 -11.25 -12.19 -9.27
C TRP A 25 -12.72 -11.83 -9.40
N GLN A 26 -13.18 -11.53 -10.61
CA GLN A 26 -14.58 -11.15 -10.88
C GLN A 26 -15.57 -12.30 -10.67
N ARG A 27 -15.17 -13.53 -10.95
CA ARG A 27 -16.01 -14.71 -10.83
C ARG A 27 -15.98 -15.31 -9.43
N GLU A 28 -14.78 -15.42 -8.84
CA GLU A 28 -14.54 -16.24 -7.66
C GLU A 28 -14.61 -15.46 -6.33
N MET A 29 -14.43 -14.15 -6.36
CA MET A 29 -14.34 -13.35 -5.14
C MET A 29 -15.61 -12.55 -4.80
N PHE A 30 -16.71 -12.80 -5.51
CA PHE A 30 -18.01 -12.22 -5.22
C PHE A 30 -19.08 -13.29 -5.10
N ASP A 31 -20.00 -13.13 -4.14
CA ASP A 31 -21.16 -14.00 -4.02
C ASP A 31 -22.27 -13.67 -5.06
N ALA A 32 -23.35 -14.43 -5.01
CA ALA A 32 -24.49 -14.24 -5.93
C ALA A 32 -25.18 -12.88 -5.75
N GLN A 33 -25.06 -12.24 -4.58
CA GLN A 33 -25.58 -10.91 -4.30
C GLN A 33 -24.58 -9.80 -4.65
N GLY A 34 -23.37 -10.17 -5.12
CA GLY A 34 -22.30 -9.24 -5.48
C GLY A 34 -21.55 -8.66 -4.28
N ARG A 35 -21.59 -9.33 -3.13
CA ARG A 35 -20.81 -8.98 -1.96
C ARG A 35 -19.44 -9.64 -2.03
N LEU A 36 -18.41 -8.94 -1.55
CA LEU A 36 -17.06 -9.47 -1.55
C LEU A 36 -16.93 -10.65 -0.56
N LEU A 37 -16.22 -11.69 -0.97
CA LEU A 37 -15.86 -12.84 -0.14
C LEU A 37 -14.60 -12.56 0.67
N GLY A 38 -14.43 -13.26 1.82
CA GLY A 38 -13.26 -13.11 2.68
C GLY A 38 -11.99 -13.79 2.16
N GLY A 39 -12.13 -14.86 1.39
CA GLY A 39 -11.01 -15.59 0.82
C GLY A 39 -11.38 -16.95 0.26
N ARG A 40 -10.40 -17.60 -0.38
CA ARG A 40 -10.48 -18.98 -0.86
C ARG A 40 -9.22 -19.75 -0.51
N GLU A 41 -9.35 -21.04 -0.31
CA GLU A 41 -8.23 -21.98 -0.24
C GLU A 41 -7.60 -22.21 -1.61
N LEU A 42 -6.42 -22.80 -1.65
CA LEU A 42 -5.73 -23.12 -2.89
C LEU A 42 -6.50 -24.10 -3.78
N ASP A 43 -7.32 -24.94 -3.19
CA ASP A 43 -8.21 -25.86 -3.91
C ASP A 43 -9.50 -25.20 -4.43
N GLY A 44 -9.65 -23.90 -4.21
CA GLY A 44 -10.81 -23.09 -4.62
C GLY A 44 -11.97 -23.11 -3.62
N ARG A 45 -11.89 -23.86 -2.51
CA ARG A 45 -12.92 -23.91 -1.47
C ARG A 45 -13.06 -22.54 -0.79
N LEU A 46 -14.29 -22.12 -0.57
CA LEU A 46 -14.59 -20.86 0.10
C LEU A 46 -14.14 -20.90 1.57
N LEU A 47 -13.40 -19.87 1.98
CA LEU A 47 -13.07 -19.64 3.38
C LEU A 47 -14.18 -18.86 4.08
N ASP A 48 -14.57 -19.31 5.26
CA ASP A 48 -15.38 -18.51 6.20
C ASP A 48 -14.46 -17.53 6.94
N ALA A 49 -14.03 -16.50 6.23
CA ALA A 49 -13.07 -15.50 6.70
C ALA A 49 -13.71 -14.11 6.76
N PRO A 50 -13.27 -13.26 7.72
CA PRO A 50 -13.66 -11.87 7.77
C PRO A 50 -13.35 -11.13 6.44
N ARG A 51 -14.19 -10.16 6.09
CA ARG A 51 -13.98 -9.26 4.95
C ARG A 51 -13.22 -8.05 5.47
N THR A 52 -11.92 -8.01 5.22
CA THR A 52 -11.08 -6.92 5.71
C THR A 52 -11.20 -5.68 4.83
N ALA A 53 -11.00 -4.49 5.43
CA ALA A 53 -10.96 -3.24 4.69
C ALA A 53 -9.84 -3.26 3.63
N VAL A 54 -8.68 -3.84 3.97
CA VAL A 54 -7.55 -3.97 3.05
C VAL A 54 -7.92 -4.78 1.80
N LEU A 55 -8.57 -5.93 1.97
CA LEU A 55 -9.04 -6.73 0.82
C LEU A 55 -10.05 -5.96 -0.02
N GLY A 56 -11.06 -5.36 0.63
CA GLY A 56 -12.15 -4.66 -0.07
C GLY A 56 -11.65 -3.48 -0.89
N THR A 57 -10.77 -2.68 -0.32
CA THR A 57 -10.20 -1.50 -0.98
C THR A 57 -9.21 -1.87 -2.08
N ARG A 58 -8.36 -2.89 -1.88
CA ARG A 58 -7.45 -3.38 -2.93
C ARG A 58 -8.21 -3.98 -4.12
N VAL A 59 -9.30 -4.71 -3.89
CA VAL A 59 -10.16 -5.22 -4.97
C VAL A 59 -10.80 -4.06 -5.75
N LEU A 60 -11.34 -3.06 -5.05
CA LEU A 60 -11.89 -1.86 -5.68
C LEU A 60 -10.84 -1.15 -6.55
N TRP A 61 -9.65 -0.91 -6.00
CA TRP A 61 -8.56 -0.27 -6.71
C TRP A 61 -8.14 -1.07 -7.95
N SER A 62 -7.90 -2.38 -7.79
CA SER A 62 -7.41 -3.24 -8.86
C SER A 62 -8.39 -3.31 -10.04
N LEU A 63 -9.66 -3.53 -9.76
CA LEU A 63 -10.69 -3.59 -10.81
C LEU A 63 -10.92 -2.22 -11.48
N SER A 64 -10.91 -1.13 -10.71
CA SER A 64 -11.09 0.23 -11.20
C SER A 64 -9.92 0.67 -12.09
N ASN A 65 -8.68 0.43 -11.66
CA ASN A 65 -7.49 0.75 -12.44
C ASN A 65 -7.32 -0.14 -13.67
N ALA A 66 -7.61 -1.44 -13.56
CA ALA A 66 -7.58 -2.34 -14.71
C ALA A 66 -8.54 -1.85 -15.81
N ALA A 67 -9.79 -1.50 -15.47
CA ALA A 67 -10.74 -0.94 -16.42
C ALA A 67 -10.19 0.32 -17.10
N ARG A 68 -9.60 1.24 -16.33
CA ARG A 68 -8.98 2.47 -16.84
C ARG A 68 -7.80 2.18 -17.79
N GLN A 69 -6.87 1.31 -17.38
CA GLN A 69 -5.66 0.99 -18.16
C GLN A 69 -5.97 0.21 -19.44
N LEU A 70 -7.03 -0.59 -19.43
CA LEU A 70 -7.49 -1.35 -20.59
C LEU A 70 -8.42 -0.55 -21.50
N GLY A 71 -8.79 0.69 -21.13
CA GLY A 71 -9.76 1.50 -21.87
C GLY A 71 -11.17 0.90 -21.87
N GLN A 72 -11.52 0.12 -20.85
CA GLN A 72 -12.80 -0.56 -20.71
C GLN A 72 -13.74 0.22 -19.79
N PRO A 73 -15.06 0.17 -20.02
CA PRO A 73 -16.01 0.72 -19.07
C PRO A 73 -15.95 -0.03 -17.74
N ARG A 74 -16.18 0.69 -16.64
CA ARG A 74 -16.25 0.07 -15.32
C ARG A 74 -17.46 -0.85 -15.23
N GLY A 75 -17.18 -2.13 -15.11
CA GLY A 75 -18.20 -3.17 -15.05
C GLY A 75 -18.91 -3.23 -13.68
N GLN A 76 -19.93 -4.10 -13.63
CA GLN A 76 -20.76 -4.31 -12.44
C GLN A 76 -19.92 -4.61 -11.17
N ARG A 77 -18.80 -5.34 -11.30
CA ARG A 77 -17.95 -5.71 -10.16
C ARG A 77 -17.26 -4.51 -9.52
N VAL A 78 -16.86 -3.52 -10.30
CA VAL A 78 -16.33 -2.25 -9.74
C VAL A 78 -17.39 -1.55 -8.90
N GLN A 79 -18.62 -1.45 -9.42
CA GLN A 79 -19.74 -0.82 -8.69
C GLN A 79 -20.11 -1.60 -7.42
N GLN A 80 -20.05 -2.92 -7.45
CA GLN A 80 -20.28 -3.77 -6.28
C GLN A 80 -19.18 -3.59 -5.22
N ALA A 81 -17.91 -3.56 -5.63
CA ALA A 81 -16.79 -3.30 -4.73
C ALA A 81 -16.86 -1.89 -4.11
N LEU A 82 -17.22 -0.87 -4.90
CA LEU A 82 -17.41 0.50 -4.39
C LEU A 82 -18.53 0.56 -3.35
N ARG A 83 -19.70 -0.02 -3.65
CA ARG A 83 -20.79 -0.10 -2.67
C ARG A 83 -20.39 -0.84 -1.39
N TRP A 84 -19.64 -1.94 -1.53
CA TRP A 84 -19.14 -2.69 -0.37
C TRP A 84 -18.27 -1.82 0.54
N VAL A 85 -17.33 -1.07 -0.03
CA VAL A 85 -16.48 -0.16 0.75
C VAL A 85 -17.31 0.94 1.41
N LEU A 86 -18.21 1.59 0.68
CA LEU A 86 -18.97 2.73 1.17
C LEU A 86 -20.05 2.36 2.20
N GLN A 87 -20.68 1.19 2.06
CA GLN A 87 -21.85 0.82 2.87
C GLN A 87 -21.55 -0.20 3.96
N SER A 88 -20.60 -1.12 3.73
CA SER A 88 -20.33 -2.22 4.67
C SER A 88 -19.07 -1.99 5.49
N LEU A 89 -18.02 -1.41 4.88
CA LEU A 89 -16.76 -1.18 5.59
C LEU A 89 -16.72 0.18 6.32
N THR A 90 -17.55 1.14 5.92
CA THR A 90 -17.56 2.48 6.52
C THR A 90 -18.33 2.49 7.84
N ASP A 91 -17.72 3.02 8.89
CA ASP A 91 -18.37 3.29 10.18
C ASP A 91 -19.25 4.56 10.07
N ALA A 92 -20.55 4.39 10.10
CA ALA A 92 -21.50 5.50 9.99
C ALA A 92 -21.54 6.39 11.23
N GLU A 93 -21.09 5.90 12.39
CA GLU A 93 -21.13 6.62 13.66
C GLU A 93 -19.87 7.47 13.88
N HIS A 94 -18.69 6.85 13.76
CA HIS A 94 -17.41 7.52 14.04
C HIS A 94 -16.61 7.88 12.78
N GLY A 95 -17.11 7.49 11.60
CA GLY A 95 -16.37 7.63 10.34
C GLY A 95 -15.20 6.66 10.23
N GLY A 96 -14.52 6.69 9.09
CA GLY A 96 -13.44 5.76 8.79
C GLY A 96 -13.92 4.36 8.44
N LEU A 97 -12.98 3.47 8.16
CA LEU A 97 -13.27 2.08 7.85
C LEU A 97 -13.07 1.20 9.08
N PHE A 98 -13.95 0.22 9.28
CA PHE A 98 -13.69 -0.90 10.18
C PHE A 98 -12.49 -1.72 9.68
N TRP A 99 -11.73 -2.35 10.59
CA TRP A 99 -10.68 -3.28 10.16
C TRP A 99 -11.24 -4.48 9.42
N SER A 100 -12.33 -5.07 9.95
CA SER A 100 -13.02 -6.18 9.28
C SER A 100 -14.50 -6.28 9.66
N VAL A 101 -15.27 -6.85 8.72
CA VAL A 101 -16.70 -7.10 8.87
C VAL A 101 -17.05 -8.55 8.51
N ASP A 102 -18.24 -9.02 8.91
CA ASP A 102 -18.77 -10.31 8.51
C ASP A 102 -19.40 -10.27 7.10
N ALA A 103 -20.00 -11.38 6.68
CA ALA A 103 -20.68 -11.49 5.38
C ALA A 103 -21.88 -10.56 5.21
N GLN A 104 -22.43 -10.05 6.30
CA GLN A 104 -23.56 -9.12 6.32
C GLN A 104 -23.13 -7.65 6.47
N GLY A 105 -21.82 -7.40 6.56
CA GLY A 105 -21.27 -6.06 6.76
C GLY A 105 -21.28 -5.59 8.22
N ARG A 106 -21.52 -6.47 9.19
CA ARG A 106 -21.46 -6.13 10.61
C ARG A 106 -20.00 -6.16 11.09
N PRO A 107 -19.55 -5.19 11.88
CA PRO A 107 -18.16 -5.14 12.33
C PRO A 107 -17.80 -6.37 13.18
N ILE A 108 -16.66 -7.00 12.86
CA ILE A 108 -15.98 -8.04 13.65
C ILE A 108 -14.85 -7.38 14.45
N ALA A 109 -14.02 -6.59 13.76
CA ALA A 109 -12.99 -5.77 14.38
C ALA A 109 -13.19 -4.32 13.92
N ASP A 110 -13.49 -3.44 14.86
CA ASP A 110 -14.00 -2.10 14.61
C ASP A 110 -12.95 -0.99 14.80
N HIS A 111 -11.75 -1.33 15.27
CA HIS A 111 -10.64 -0.39 15.42
C HIS A 111 -10.22 0.22 14.06
N LYS A 112 -9.61 1.39 14.12
CA LYS A 112 -9.18 2.17 12.96
C LYS A 112 -7.69 1.95 12.72
N GLN A 113 -7.35 0.94 11.93
CA GLN A 113 -5.97 0.76 11.48
C GLN A 113 -5.64 1.78 10.41
N THR A 114 -4.61 2.62 10.63
CA THR A 114 -4.23 3.70 9.70
C THR A 114 -3.88 3.16 8.32
N TYR A 115 -3.22 2.01 8.26
CA TYR A 115 -2.95 1.25 7.05
C TYR A 115 -4.22 1.01 6.22
N ALA A 116 -5.29 0.54 6.84
CA ALA A 116 -6.56 0.28 6.15
C ALA A 116 -7.25 1.57 5.67
N GLN A 117 -7.16 2.65 6.46
CA GLN A 117 -7.68 3.95 6.06
C GLN A 117 -6.92 4.49 4.84
N ALA A 118 -5.60 4.32 4.80
CA ALA A 118 -4.77 4.70 3.67
C ALA A 118 -5.20 3.97 2.39
N PHE A 119 -5.38 2.65 2.43
CA PHE A 119 -5.92 1.90 1.28
C PHE A 119 -7.34 2.34 0.90
N GLY A 120 -8.15 2.77 1.87
CA GLY A 120 -9.45 3.38 1.62
C GLY A 120 -9.32 4.67 0.80
N ILE A 121 -8.45 5.58 1.21
CA ILE A 121 -8.18 6.83 0.48
C ILE A 121 -7.67 6.52 -0.93
N TYR A 122 -6.68 5.63 -1.05
CA TYR A 122 -6.05 5.24 -2.32
C TYR A 122 -7.05 4.71 -3.34
N ALA A 123 -7.89 3.76 -2.91
CA ALA A 123 -8.89 3.15 -3.76
C ALA A 123 -10.00 4.12 -4.17
N LEU A 124 -10.53 4.88 -3.21
CA LEU A 124 -11.64 5.81 -3.44
C LEU A 124 -11.20 7.02 -4.27
N ALA A 125 -9.99 7.56 -4.04
CA ALA A 125 -9.43 8.63 -4.86
C ALA A 125 -9.19 8.22 -6.31
N SER A 126 -8.96 6.94 -6.58
CA SER A 126 -8.82 6.40 -7.93
C SER A 126 -10.15 6.26 -8.68
N CYS A 127 -11.28 6.36 -7.98
CA CYS A 127 -12.62 6.29 -8.56
C CYS A 127 -13.13 7.69 -8.93
N PRO A 128 -13.71 7.91 -10.13
CA PRO A 128 -14.18 9.24 -10.54
C PRO A 128 -15.56 9.59 -9.98
N GLU A 129 -16.26 8.66 -9.35
CA GLU A 129 -17.57 8.89 -8.76
C GLU A 129 -17.49 9.95 -7.65
N THR A 130 -18.37 10.96 -7.70
CA THR A 130 -18.38 12.06 -6.71
C THR A 130 -18.47 11.56 -5.28
N GLU A 131 -19.24 10.50 -5.04
CA GLU A 131 -19.39 9.86 -3.73
C GLU A 131 -18.06 9.24 -3.24
N ALA A 132 -17.32 8.58 -4.13
CA ALA A 132 -16.02 8.00 -3.84
C ALA A 132 -14.99 9.09 -3.51
N GLN A 133 -14.93 10.16 -4.31
CA GLN A 133 -14.04 11.30 -4.07
C GLN A 133 -14.35 12.00 -2.75
N ALA A 134 -15.62 12.18 -2.42
CA ALA A 134 -16.03 12.74 -1.15
C ALA A 134 -15.68 11.83 0.04
N ALA A 135 -15.78 10.52 -0.13
CA ALA A 135 -15.40 9.54 0.91
C ALA A 135 -13.88 9.50 1.10
N ALA A 136 -13.08 9.54 0.03
CA ALA A 136 -11.62 9.65 0.11
C ALA A 136 -11.19 10.90 0.90
N TRP A 137 -11.82 12.04 0.63
CA TRP A 137 -11.56 13.29 1.34
C TRP A 137 -11.90 13.18 2.83
N ARG A 138 -13.05 12.62 3.18
CA ARG A 138 -13.43 12.41 4.60
C ARG A 138 -12.44 11.50 5.34
N LEU A 139 -11.96 10.44 4.68
CA LEU A 139 -10.93 9.56 5.27
C LEU A 139 -9.62 10.30 5.49
N PHE A 140 -9.18 11.12 4.52
CA PHE A 140 -8.01 11.97 4.68
C PHE A 140 -8.15 12.91 5.88
N GLU A 141 -9.27 13.62 6.01
CA GLU A 141 -9.52 14.52 7.14
C GLU A 141 -9.46 13.78 8.47
N LEU A 142 -10.02 12.58 8.56
CA LEU A 142 -10.00 11.76 9.76
C LEU A 142 -8.58 11.35 10.17
N ILE A 143 -7.79 10.78 9.27
CA ILE A 143 -6.43 10.35 9.63
C ILE A 143 -5.51 11.54 9.90
N ASP A 144 -5.65 12.64 9.16
CA ASP A 144 -4.85 13.85 9.36
C ASP A 144 -5.16 14.58 10.69
N THR A 145 -6.38 14.45 11.20
CA THR A 145 -6.79 15.09 12.45
C THR A 145 -6.72 14.17 13.67
N ARG A 146 -6.83 12.83 13.48
CA ARG A 146 -6.99 11.86 14.56
C ARG A 146 -5.82 10.90 14.71
N ALA A 147 -5.22 10.48 13.60
CA ALA A 147 -4.11 9.52 13.61
C ALA A 147 -2.73 10.17 13.40
N ARG A 148 -2.66 11.45 12.99
CA ARG A 148 -1.40 12.18 12.86
C ARG A 148 -0.83 12.54 14.22
N ASP A 149 0.50 12.38 14.38
CA ASP A 149 1.22 12.95 15.54
C ASP A 149 1.49 14.46 15.27
N PRO A 150 0.81 15.37 15.98
CA PRO A 150 0.94 16.80 15.69
C PRO A 150 2.28 17.39 16.14
N GLU A 151 3.01 16.73 17.05
CA GLU A 151 4.26 17.22 17.61
C GLU A 151 5.48 16.70 16.86
N LEU A 152 5.48 15.39 16.56
CA LEU A 152 6.64 14.71 16.01
C LEU A 152 6.47 14.30 14.54
N GLY A 153 5.30 14.53 13.97
CA GLY A 153 4.97 14.17 12.60
C GLY A 153 4.75 12.67 12.39
N GLY A 154 4.34 12.31 11.18
CA GLY A 154 3.92 10.96 10.82
C GLY A 154 2.57 10.57 11.40
N TYR A 155 2.22 9.29 11.27
CA TYR A 155 0.91 8.77 11.63
C TYR A 155 1.07 7.57 12.56
N TYR A 156 0.21 7.50 13.59
CA TYR A 156 0.12 6.34 14.47
C TYR A 156 -0.42 5.13 13.72
N GLU A 157 0.00 3.93 14.13
CA GLU A 157 -0.36 2.65 13.51
C GLU A 157 -1.87 2.38 13.56
N GLY A 158 -2.52 2.73 14.65
CA GLY A 158 -3.97 2.53 14.78
C GLY A 158 -4.60 3.31 15.92
N CYS A 159 -5.92 3.37 15.86
CA CYS A 159 -6.78 4.00 16.86
C CYS A 159 -7.93 3.06 17.25
N THR A 160 -8.57 3.31 18.39
CA THR A 160 -9.85 2.71 18.75
C THR A 160 -10.94 3.10 17.73
N ARG A 161 -12.11 2.50 17.84
CA ARG A 161 -13.25 2.84 16.98
C ARG A 161 -13.59 4.33 17.01
N ASP A 162 -13.51 4.97 18.17
CA ASP A 162 -13.75 6.40 18.41
C ASP A 162 -12.49 7.29 18.24
N TRP A 163 -11.45 6.76 17.59
CA TRP A 163 -10.22 7.46 17.22
C TRP A 163 -9.28 7.84 18.38
N GLN A 164 -9.29 7.12 19.50
CA GLN A 164 -8.22 7.24 20.49
C GLN A 164 -7.00 6.44 20.02
N VAL A 165 -5.81 7.06 20.09
CA VAL A 165 -4.56 6.40 19.64
C VAL A 165 -4.31 5.12 20.43
N LEU A 166 -3.98 4.04 19.74
CA LEU A 166 -3.56 2.75 20.26
C LEU A 166 -2.03 2.62 20.15
N PRO A 167 -1.25 2.86 21.23
CA PRO A 167 0.21 2.90 21.15
C PRO A 167 0.87 1.58 20.73
N GLY A 168 0.17 0.47 20.89
CA GLY A 168 0.67 -0.88 20.57
C GLY A 168 -0.09 -1.57 19.45
N ALA A 169 -0.75 -0.82 18.55
CA ALA A 169 -1.41 -1.40 17.39
C ALA A 169 -0.40 -2.14 16.49
N LYS A 170 -0.85 -3.22 15.84
CA LYS A 170 -0.05 -4.06 14.93
C LYS A 170 -0.93 -4.48 13.75
N LEU A 171 -0.32 -4.71 12.60
CA LEU A 171 -1.01 -5.26 11.43
C LEU A 171 -1.18 -6.78 11.53
N SER A 172 -0.28 -7.46 12.23
CA SER A 172 -0.35 -8.91 12.45
C SER A 172 0.21 -9.30 13.83
N ASP A 173 -0.11 -10.50 14.28
CA ASP A 173 0.42 -11.03 15.54
C ASP A 173 1.93 -11.31 15.50
N ALA A 174 2.50 -11.46 14.31
CA ALA A 174 3.93 -11.67 14.11
C ALA A 174 4.76 -10.38 14.27
N GLU A 175 4.12 -9.20 14.25
CA GLU A 175 4.81 -7.92 14.37
C GLU A 175 4.97 -7.49 15.83
N PRO A 176 6.07 -6.81 16.19
CA PRO A 176 6.17 -6.14 17.47
C PRO A 176 5.19 -4.97 17.56
N PRO A 177 4.65 -4.64 18.73
CA PRO A 177 3.87 -3.43 18.91
C PRO A 177 4.74 -2.20 18.71
N ALA A 178 4.29 -1.27 17.86
CA ALA A 178 5.00 -0.02 17.60
C ALA A 178 4.02 1.12 17.35
N PRO A 179 4.30 2.34 17.83
CA PRO A 179 3.47 3.51 17.54
C PRO A 179 3.44 3.88 16.06
N LYS A 180 4.56 3.68 15.34
CA LYS A 180 4.72 4.06 13.93
C LYS A 180 5.53 2.99 13.19
N THR A 181 5.13 2.70 11.95
CA THR A 181 5.85 1.73 11.10
C THR A 181 6.11 2.31 9.72
N THR A 182 7.21 1.89 9.09
CA THR A 182 7.50 2.25 7.70
C THR A 182 6.40 1.76 6.77
N ASN A 183 5.88 0.55 6.98
CA ASN A 183 4.82 -0.04 6.16
C ASN A 183 3.56 0.85 6.14
N THR A 184 3.04 1.25 7.29
CA THR A 184 1.86 2.13 7.34
C THR A 184 2.14 3.51 6.74
N LEU A 185 3.31 4.12 7.04
CA LEU A 185 3.67 5.42 6.48
C LEU A 185 3.84 5.40 4.96
N LEU A 186 4.37 4.29 4.42
CA LEU A 186 4.50 4.07 2.99
C LEU A 186 3.15 4.13 2.28
N HIS A 187 2.17 3.42 2.79
CA HIS A 187 0.84 3.41 2.18
C HIS A 187 0.03 4.69 2.46
N VAL A 188 0.31 5.41 3.54
CA VAL A 188 -0.22 6.78 3.72
C VAL A 188 0.36 7.73 2.66
N MET A 189 1.67 7.64 2.37
CA MET A 189 2.31 8.42 1.31
C MET A 189 1.73 8.08 -0.08
N GLU A 190 1.56 6.79 -0.37
CA GLU A 190 0.92 6.31 -1.59
C GLU A 190 -0.51 6.85 -1.75
N ALA A 191 -1.31 6.76 -0.70
CA ALA A 191 -2.68 7.25 -0.67
C ALA A 191 -2.77 8.76 -0.89
N PHE A 192 -1.89 9.54 -0.24
CA PHE A 192 -1.86 10.99 -0.41
C PHE A 192 -1.33 11.41 -1.77
N THR A 193 -0.45 10.62 -2.36
CA THR A 193 0.00 10.81 -3.75
C THR A 193 -1.18 10.71 -4.71
N GLU A 194 -1.99 9.67 -4.60
CA GLU A 194 -3.17 9.50 -5.47
C GLU A 194 -4.25 10.56 -5.17
N LEU A 195 -4.49 10.87 -3.90
CA LEU A 195 -5.44 11.92 -3.52
C LEU A 195 -5.01 13.29 -4.05
N TYR A 196 -3.73 13.65 -3.93
CA TYR A 196 -3.22 14.92 -4.45
C TYR A 196 -3.29 14.99 -5.98
N ARG A 197 -3.03 13.88 -6.67
CA ARG A 197 -3.14 13.79 -8.13
C ARG A 197 -4.56 14.05 -8.63
N THR A 198 -5.58 13.61 -7.89
CA THR A 198 -7.01 13.74 -8.27
C THR A 198 -7.65 14.99 -7.67
N ARG A 199 -7.14 15.45 -6.54
CA ARG A 199 -7.62 16.61 -5.80
C ARG A 199 -6.44 17.40 -5.20
N PRO A 200 -5.84 18.36 -5.94
CA PRO A 200 -4.62 19.06 -5.55
C PRO A 200 -4.88 20.16 -4.50
N GLU A 201 -5.27 19.76 -3.31
CA GLU A 201 -5.52 20.64 -2.17
C GLU A 201 -4.21 20.94 -1.42
N HIS A 202 -4.04 22.18 -0.94
CA HIS A 202 -2.83 22.63 -0.24
C HIS A 202 -2.48 21.76 0.97
N ARG A 203 -3.47 21.38 1.77
CA ARG A 203 -3.27 20.53 2.95
C ARG A 203 -2.74 19.13 2.59
N VAL A 204 -3.23 18.52 1.51
CA VAL A 204 -2.71 17.23 1.02
C VAL A 204 -1.27 17.39 0.55
N ARG A 205 -0.97 18.49 -0.15
CA ARG A 205 0.38 18.82 -0.61
C ARG A 205 1.38 18.92 0.54
N GLU A 206 1.02 19.62 1.60
CA GLU A 206 1.87 19.76 2.80
C GLU A 206 2.13 18.40 3.45
N ARG A 207 1.09 17.59 3.67
CA ARG A 207 1.23 16.26 4.29
C ARG A 207 2.03 15.29 3.42
N LEU A 208 1.88 15.36 2.11
CA LEU A 208 2.68 14.55 1.17
C LEU A 208 4.16 14.96 1.23
N ALA A 209 4.45 16.27 1.27
CA ALA A 209 5.81 16.77 1.42
C ALA A 209 6.45 16.33 2.75
N GLU A 210 5.71 16.44 3.86
CA GLU A 210 6.17 15.95 5.18
C GLU A 210 6.49 14.44 5.16
N LEU A 211 5.66 13.62 4.51
CA LEU A 211 5.91 12.18 4.40
C LEU A 211 7.16 11.88 3.55
N ILE A 212 7.33 12.55 2.41
CA ILE A 212 8.54 12.41 1.60
C ILE A 212 9.79 12.75 2.43
N ASP A 213 9.76 13.85 3.17
CA ASP A 213 10.88 14.25 4.03
C ASP A 213 11.14 13.23 5.16
N LEU A 214 10.10 12.63 5.75
CA LEU A 214 10.26 11.55 6.73
C LEU A 214 11.00 10.35 6.13
N PHE A 215 10.64 9.91 4.93
CA PHE A 215 11.35 8.81 4.27
C PHE A 215 12.80 9.16 3.95
N LEU A 216 13.06 10.36 3.45
CA LEU A 216 14.40 10.81 3.07
C LEU A 216 15.33 11.07 4.27
N ASP A 217 14.80 11.56 5.39
CA ASP A 217 15.62 12.12 6.46
C ASP A 217 15.56 11.32 7.78
N ARG A 218 14.52 10.49 8.00
CA ARG A 218 14.34 9.79 9.28
C ARG A 218 14.25 8.27 9.18
N LEU A 219 13.54 7.76 8.17
CA LEU A 219 13.32 6.31 8.06
C LEU A 219 14.51 5.63 7.38
N TRP A 220 15.16 6.30 6.44
CA TRP A 220 16.35 5.79 5.76
C TRP A 220 17.56 5.73 6.70
N ARG A 221 18.25 4.62 6.69
CA ARG A 221 19.44 4.32 7.49
C ARG A 221 20.65 4.17 6.55
N PRO A 222 21.42 5.23 6.30
CA PRO A 222 22.52 5.19 5.32
C PRO A 222 23.60 4.15 5.64
N GLN A 223 23.88 3.93 6.93
CA GLN A 223 24.87 2.96 7.39
C GLN A 223 24.48 1.51 7.13
N ASP A 224 23.17 1.21 7.16
CA ASP A 224 22.61 -0.12 6.96
C ASP A 224 22.06 -0.30 5.54
N ARG A 225 21.97 0.81 4.76
CA ARG A 225 21.42 0.89 3.41
C ARG A 225 20.01 0.28 3.30
N CYS A 226 19.16 0.53 4.29
CA CYS A 226 17.77 0.07 4.36
C CYS A 226 16.90 1.06 5.13
N PHE A 227 15.59 0.85 5.10
CA PHE A 227 14.67 1.56 6.00
C PHE A 227 14.55 0.83 7.35
N GLY A 228 14.51 1.58 8.46
CA GLY A 228 13.99 1.05 9.72
C GLY A 228 12.51 0.67 9.53
N GLN A 229 12.05 -0.36 10.27
CA GLN A 229 10.68 -0.86 10.06
C GLN A 229 9.71 -0.43 11.17
N PHE A 230 10.14 -0.41 12.42
CA PHE A 230 9.32 -0.15 13.61
C PHE A 230 9.94 0.95 14.46
N PHE A 231 9.15 1.95 14.82
CA PHE A 231 9.64 3.14 15.53
C PHE A 231 8.80 3.43 16.78
N SER A 232 9.51 3.93 17.82
CA SER A 232 8.88 4.62 18.92
C SER A 232 8.23 5.94 18.43
N ARG A 233 7.43 6.58 19.28
CA ARG A 233 6.81 7.87 18.94
C ARG A 233 7.83 8.91 18.51
N ASP A 234 8.99 8.95 19.17
CA ASP A 234 10.11 9.89 18.94
C ASP A 234 11.13 9.42 17.89
N TRP A 235 10.72 8.46 17.06
CA TRP A 235 11.50 7.97 15.90
C TRP A 235 12.75 7.15 16.26
N GLN A 236 12.83 6.56 17.46
CA GLN A 236 13.87 5.58 17.73
C GLN A 236 13.52 4.26 17.05
N ASN A 237 14.45 3.72 16.25
CA ASN A 237 14.24 2.40 15.64
C ASN A 237 14.22 1.31 16.72
N MET A 238 13.17 0.48 16.72
CA MET A 238 12.90 -0.49 17.78
C MET A 238 13.41 -1.90 17.47
N THR A 239 13.73 -2.18 16.21
CA THR A 239 14.12 -3.54 15.78
C THR A 239 15.25 -3.47 14.74
N PRO A 240 16.11 -4.49 14.65
CA PRO A 240 17.09 -4.59 13.58
C PRO A 240 16.48 -5.16 12.27
N LEU A 241 15.16 -5.24 12.17
CA LEU A 241 14.47 -5.86 11.04
C LEU A 241 14.72 -5.10 9.75
N LEU A 242 15.08 -5.83 8.70
CA LEU A 242 15.18 -5.41 7.31
C LEU A 242 14.07 -6.08 6.49
N SER A 243 13.35 -5.33 5.69
CA SER A 243 12.36 -5.86 4.74
C SER A 243 12.71 -5.44 3.32
N TRP A 244 13.30 -6.34 2.56
CA TRP A 244 13.70 -6.06 1.18
C TRP A 244 12.51 -5.67 0.29
N GLY A 245 11.35 -6.30 0.53
CA GLY A 245 10.12 -5.97 -0.19
C GLY A 245 9.69 -4.52 0.06
N HIS A 246 9.61 -4.10 1.32
CA HIS A 246 9.24 -2.71 1.66
C HIS A 246 10.32 -1.71 1.22
N ASP A 247 11.59 -2.08 1.24
CA ASP A 247 12.66 -1.20 0.80
C ASP A 247 12.54 -0.90 -0.69
N ILE A 248 12.45 -1.93 -1.54
CA ILE A 248 12.32 -1.73 -2.99
C ILE A 248 11.01 -1.03 -3.36
N GLU A 249 9.90 -1.33 -2.66
CA GLU A 249 8.60 -0.67 -2.82
C GLU A 249 8.70 0.82 -2.45
N SER A 250 9.32 1.13 -1.31
CA SER A 250 9.54 2.51 -0.87
C SER A 250 10.34 3.31 -1.88
N GLY A 251 11.32 2.70 -2.55
CA GLY A 251 12.15 3.35 -3.57
C GLY A 251 11.31 3.96 -4.69
N TRP A 252 10.50 3.17 -5.36
CA TRP A 252 9.71 3.66 -6.49
C TRP A 252 8.50 4.49 -6.08
N LEU A 253 7.84 4.18 -4.94
CA LEU A 253 6.74 4.98 -4.43
C LEU A 253 7.18 6.38 -4.00
N LEU A 254 8.35 6.51 -3.38
CA LEU A 254 8.93 7.79 -3.00
C LEU A 254 9.19 8.69 -4.22
N VAL A 255 9.74 8.11 -5.29
CA VAL A 255 9.92 8.84 -6.55
C VAL A 255 8.59 9.27 -7.14
N ARG A 256 7.61 8.36 -7.17
CA ARG A 256 6.26 8.66 -7.65
C ARG A 256 5.59 9.78 -6.85
N ALA A 257 5.74 9.77 -5.54
CA ALA A 257 5.23 10.82 -4.65
C ALA A 257 5.85 12.18 -4.95
N ALA A 258 7.18 12.23 -5.11
CA ALA A 258 7.91 13.45 -5.44
C ALA A 258 7.59 13.99 -6.85
N GLU A 259 7.35 13.12 -7.83
CA GLU A 259 6.89 13.50 -9.17
C GLU A 259 5.52 14.17 -9.12
N VAL A 260 4.57 13.58 -8.41
CA VAL A 260 3.21 14.12 -8.27
C VAL A 260 3.19 15.40 -7.45
N LEU A 261 4.05 15.52 -6.43
CA LEU A 261 4.22 16.75 -5.65
C LEU A 261 4.77 17.91 -6.50
N GLY A 262 5.57 17.60 -7.53
CA GLY A 262 6.19 18.59 -8.41
C GLY A 262 7.34 19.37 -7.77
N ASP A 263 8.05 18.78 -6.78
CA ASP A 263 9.18 19.38 -6.10
C ASP A 263 10.51 18.82 -6.64
N ALA A 264 11.25 19.62 -7.37
CA ALA A 264 12.47 19.19 -8.05
C ALA A 264 13.58 18.73 -7.09
N ALA A 265 13.71 19.37 -5.92
CA ALA A 265 14.74 19.02 -4.94
C ALA A 265 14.45 17.67 -4.30
N ARG A 266 13.21 17.43 -3.86
CA ARG A 266 12.76 16.14 -3.33
C ARG A 266 12.84 15.04 -4.38
N LEU A 267 12.46 15.35 -5.62
CA LEU A 267 12.52 14.40 -6.73
C LEU A 267 13.96 13.95 -7.02
N THR A 268 14.92 14.86 -7.02
CA THR A 268 16.33 14.52 -7.22
C THR A 268 16.84 13.60 -6.12
N ARG A 269 16.53 13.90 -4.86
CA ARG A 269 16.90 13.05 -3.71
C ARG A 269 16.24 11.68 -3.77
N ALA A 270 14.94 11.63 -4.07
CA ALA A 270 14.17 10.40 -4.19
C ALA A 270 14.73 9.47 -5.28
N ARG A 271 15.06 10.01 -6.44
CA ARG A 271 15.67 9.25 -7.55
C ARG A 271 17.03 8.66 -7.17
N SER A 272 17.90 9.46 -6.56
CA SER A 272 19.21 8.96 -6.09
C SER A 272 19.04 7.85 -5.04
N LEU A 273 18.10 8.04 -4.10
CA LEU A 273 17.85 7.05 -3.08
C LEU A 273 17.24 5.75 -3.66
N ALA A 274 16.33 5.83 -4.62
CA ALA A 274 15.72 4.65 -5.26
C ALA A 274 16.76 3.74 -5.93
N VAL A 275 17.76 4.33 -6.62
CA VAL A 275 18.88 3.56 -7.18
C VAL A 275 19.72 2.93 -6.06
N THR A 276 20.07 3.70 -5.01
CA THR A 276 20.81 3.18 -3.86
C THR A 276 20.11 2.01 -3.17
N ILE A 277 18.78 2.07 -3.05
CA ILE A 277 17.95 0.99 -2.50
C ILE A 277 18.00 -0.24 -3.42
N ALA A 278 17.81 -0.06 -4.72
CA ALA A 278 17.84 -1.17 -5.67
C ALA A 278 19.18 -1.92 -5.62
N ASP A 279 20.31 -1.20 -5.57
CA ASP A 279 21.64 -1.79 -5.42
C ASP A 279 21.78 -2.54 -4.09
N ALA A 280 21.30 -1.98 -2.99
CA ALA A 280 21.36 -2.61 -1.68
C ALA A 280 20.55 -3.91 -1.61
N VAL A 281 19.32 -3.87 -2.14
CA VAL A 281 18.43 -5.04 -2.20
C VAL A 281 19.00 -6.10 -3.14
N LEU A 282 19.57 -5.71 -4.28
CA LEU A 282 20.23 -6.65 -5.20
C LEU A 282 21.41 -7.36 -4.53
N ALA A 283 22.20 -6.64 -3.73
CA ALA A 283 23.37 -7.18 -3.08
C ALA A 283 23.07 -8.17 -1.94
N THR A 284 21.94 -8.02 -1.24
CA THR A 284 21.68 -8.76 0.00
C THR A 284 20.35 -9.52 0.05
N GLY A 285 19.38 -9.12 -0.78
CA GLY A 285 18.00 -9.63 -0.74
C GLY A 285 17.67 -10.68 -1.79
N MET A 286 18.60 -11.01 -2.69
CA MET A 286 18.34 -11.96 -3.77
C MET A 286 18.84 -13.35 -3.45
N ALA A 287 18.02 -14.35 -3.72
CA ALA A 287 18.41 -15.75 -3.68
C ALA A 287 19.14 -16.15 -4.99
N PRO A 288 19.89 -17.28 -4.99
CA PRO A 288 20.62 -17.74 -6.16
C PRO A 288 19.74 -18.01 -7.39
N ASP A 289 18.46 -18.28 -7.19
CA ASP A 289 17.48 -18.49 -8.27
C ASP A 289 16.90 -17.18 -8.86
N GLY A 290 17.38 -16.02 -8.38
CA GLY A 290 16.92 -14.72 -8.82
C GLY A 290 15.62 -14.24 -8.17
N SER A 291 15.08 -14.98 -7.21
CA SER A 291 13.92 -14.54 -6.43
C SER A 291 14.33 -13.70 -5.23
N MET A 292 13.46 -12.78 -4.79
CA MET A 292 13.71 -11.95 -3.61
C MET A 292 13.30 -12.68 -2.33
N LEU A 293 14.13 -12.56 -1.29
CA LEU A 293 13.88 -13.07 0.06
C LEU A 293 12.84 -12.21 0.79
N GLY A 294 12.21 -12.77 1.84
CA GLY A 294 11.17 -12.08 2.61
C GLY A 294 11.71 -10.98 3.52
N ALA A 295 12.57 -11.34 4.47
CA ALA A 295 13.11 -10.41 5.46
C ALA A 295 14.48 -10.84 5.99
N GLY A 296 15.18 -9.90 6.62
CA GLY A 296 16.47 -10.10 7.26
C GLY A 296 16.69 -9.16 8.44
N GLU A 297 17.93 -9.08 8.90
CA GLU A 297 18.39 -8.08 9.87
C GLU A 297 19.34 -7.08 9.21
N PHE A 298 19.60 -5.96 9.88
CA PHE A 298 20.59 -4.99 9.44
C PHE A 298 21.93 -5.67 9.17
N GLY A 299 22.56 -5.32 8.05
CA GLY A 299 23.70 -6.04 7.52
C GLY A 299 23.37 -7.16 6.54
N GLY A 300 22.07 -7.39 6.26
CA GLY A 300 21.63 -8.29 5.19
C GLY A 300 21.55 -9.77 5.55
N GLN A 301 21.57 -10.12 6.85
CA GLN A 301 21.44 -11.52 7.30
C GLN A 301 19.98 -11.98 7.14
N PRO A 302 19.66 -12.98 6.28
CA PRO A 302 18.29 -13.42 6.08
C PRO A 302 17.69 -14.09 7.33
N THR A 303 16.47 -13.70 7.69
CA THR A 303 15.66 -14.31 8.76
C THR A 303 14.36 -14.93 8.22
N ASP A 304 13.85 -14.43 7.10
CA ASP A 304 12.74 -15.02 6.35
C ASP A 304 13.15 -15.27 4.89
N THR A 305 13.35 -16.53 4.55
CA THR A 305 13.74 -16.95 3.21
C THR A 305 12.56 -17.34 2.32
N ARG A 306 11.31 -17.15 2.78
CA ARG A 306 10.10 -17.43 1.98
C ARG A 306 9.98 -16.48 0.80
N ARG A 307 9.33 -16.95 -0.26
CA ARG A 307 9.09 -16.19 -1.49
C ARG A 307 7.66 -15.67 -1.49
N HIS A 308 7.46 -14.48 -0.91
CA HIS A 308 6.15 -13.84 -0.88
C HIS A 308 5.83 -13.23 -2.25
N GLY A 309 4.63 -13.52 -2.78
CA GLY A 309 4.21 -13.06 -4.12
C GLY A 309 4.23 -11.53 -4.27
N GLY A 310 3.79 -10.79 -3.26
CA GLY A 310 3.87 -9.32 -3.23
C GLY A 310 5.31 -8.83 -3.37
N VAL A 311 6.24 -9.39 -2.58
CA VAL A 311 7.68 -9.06 -2.64
C VAL A 311 8.27 -9.27 -4.05
N GLN A 312 7.88 -10.37 -4.73
CA GLN A 312 8.34 -10.61 -6.11
C GLN A 312 7.75 -9.60 -7.10
N ALA A 313 6.52 -9.15 -6.88
CA ALA A 313 5.89 -8.12 -7.72
C ALA A 313 6.58 -6.77 -7.53
N GLU A 314 6.83 -6.36 -6.29
CA GLU A 314 7.54 -5.11 -5.97
C GLU A 314 8.97 -5.10 -6.48
N ALA A 315 9.67 -6.24 -6.43
CA ALA A 315 10.99 -6.39 -7.06
C ALA A 315 10.98 -6.02 -8.54
N LYS A 316 10.01 -6.53 -9.29
CA LYS A 316 9.91 -6.25 -10.74
C LYS A 316 9.64 -4.78 -11.03
N VAL A 317 8.77 -4.14 -10.24
CA VAL A 317 8.44 -2.71 -10.42
C VAL A 317 9.62 -1.84 -10.02
N GLY A 318 10.21 -2.06 -8.85
CA GLY A 318 11.27 -1.22 -8.31
C GLY A 318 12.59 -1.33 -9.11
N TYR A 319 12.99 -2.54 -9.52
CA TYR A 319 14.18 -2.69 -10.38
C TYR A 319 13.98 -2.08 -11.76
N ARG A 320 12.79 -2.20 -12.34
CA ARG A 320 12.49 -1.51 -13.59
C ARG A 320 12.57 0.00 -13.44
N ASP A 321 11.97 0.55 -12.39
CA ASP A 321 12.02 1.99 -12.10
C ASP A 321 13.47 2.47 -11.92
N ALA A 322 14.28 1.74 -11.15
CA ALA A 322 15.69 2.07 -10.95
C ALA A 322 16.50 2.02 -12.27
N PHE A 323 16.29 0.98 -13.10
CA PHE A 323 16.92 0.83 -14.40
C PHE A 323 16.55 1.98 -15.36
N GLU A 324 15.28 2.38 -15.43
CA GLU A 324 14.83 3.50 -16.28
C GLU A 324 15.47 4.83 -15.87
N ARG A 325 15.98 4.94 -14.64
CA ARG A 325 16.61 6.14 -14.08
C ARG A 325 18.13 6.14 -14.16
N SER A 326 18.76 4.99 -13.95
CA SER A 326 20.24 4.85 -13.97
C SER A 326 20.76 4.46 -15.35
N GLY A 327 19.99 3.72 -16.14
CA GLY A 327 20.44 3.09 -17.38
C GLY A 327 21.27 1.81 -17.17
N GLU A 328 21.38 1.34 -15.92
CA GLU A 328 22.16 0.16 -15.51
C GLU A 328 21.31 -0.93 -14.90
#